data_a4e4fe2c985482294d47065c66bfd0b9
#
_entry.id   a4e4fe2c985482294d47065c66bfd0b9
#
_cell.length_a   1.000
_cell.length_b   1.000
_cell.length_c   1.000
_cell.angle_alpha   90.00
_cell.angle_beta   90.00
_cell.angle_gamma   90.00
#
_symmetry.space_group_name_H-M   'P 1'
#
loop_
_entity.id
_entity.type
_entity.pdbx_description
1 polymer ?
#
loop_
_entity_poly.entity_id
_entity_poly.type
_entity_poly.pdbx_seq_one_letter_code
_entity_poly.pdbx_strand_id
1 'polypeptide(L)'
;MAAKSTKYLTIGGIAFLLLFMYFLISNGCLTDSTKLELLIKSFGVMAPVFFLTLQIIQVIIPIIPGGITCGIGIILFGPFWGFILNYTGSMIGSIIAFLMVKHYGHDFILKFTDQQTYDKYIGWLDKGNKFNKLFALAILVPGFPDDLLCMIAGLTSMSLKKYIFIIATCKPLALIAVSYTHLTLPTN
;
A
#
# COMPACT_ATOMS: atom_id res chain seq x y z
N MET A 1 -22.01 -24.95 -0.51
CA MET A 1 -20.89 -25.02 -1.49
C MET A 1 -20.08 -23.72 -1.56
N ALA A 2 -20.64 -22.53 -1.47
CA ALA A 2 -19.94 -21.25 -1.52
C ALA A 2 -18.83 -21.08 -0.45
N ALA A 3 -19.07 -21.46 0.80
CA ALA A 3 -18.10 -21.29 1.89
C ALA A 3 -16.80 -22.10 1.73
N LYS A 4 -16.86 -23.28 1.10
CA LYS A 4 -15.65 -24.08 0.80
C LYS A 4 -14.81 -23.45 -0.30
N SER A 5 -15.46 -22.95 -1.36
CA SER A 5 -14.77 -22.27 -2.49
C SER A 5 -14.06 -21.01 -2.03
N THR A 6 -14.67 -20.19 -1.18
CA THR A 6 -14.07 -18.97 -0.62
C THR A 6 -12.84 -19.31 0.24
N LYS A 7 -12.91 -20.40 1.01
CA LYS A 7 -11.76 -20.85 1.86
C LYS A 7 -10.55 -21.25 1.01
N TYR A 8 -10.76 -22.00 -0.08
CA TYR A 8 -9.66 -22.38 -0.99
C TYR A 8 -9.09 -21.18 -1.74
N LEU A 9 -9.92 -20.22 -2.14
CA LEU A 9 -9.48 -18.98 -2.77
C LEU A 9 -8.62 -18.15 -1.82
N THR A 10 -9.02 -18.05 -0.55
CA THR A 10 -8.27 -17.33 0.49
C THR A 10 -6.93 -18.03 0.77
N ILE A 11 -6.93 -19.34 0.92
CA ILE A 11 -5.69 -20.12 1.16
C ILE A 11 -4.74 -20.00 -0.05
N GLY A 12 -5.26 -20.10 -1.28
CA GLY A 12 -4.49 -19.92 -2.50
C GLY A 12 -3.89 -18.53 -2.63
N GLY A 13 -4.66 -17.49 -2.29
CA GLY A 13 -4.19 -16.11 -2.26
C GLY A 13 -3.08 -15.89 -1.24
N ILE A 14 -3.22 -16.43 -0.03
CA ILE A 14 -2.19 -16.35 1.01
C ILE A 14 -0.92 -17.12 0.58
N ALA A 15 -1.07 -18.31 0.04
CA ALA A 15 0.06 -19.10 -0.47
C ALA A 15 0.80 -18.36 -1.59
N PHE A 16 0.06 -17.77 -2.54
CA PHE A 16 0.65 -16.95 -3.60
C PHE A 16 1.42 -15.74 -3.03
N LEU A 17 0.84 -15.02 -2.06
CA LEU A 17 1.51 -13.90 -1.39
C LEU A 17 2.81 -14.33 -0.71
N LEU A 18 2.79 -15.45 0.01
CA LEU A 18 3.97 -15.97 0.70
C LEU A 18 5.07 -16.41 -0.28
N LEU A 19 4.70 -17.09 -1.36
CA LEU A 19 5.64 -17.49 -2.42
C LEU A 19 6.22 -16.27 -3.14
N PHE A 20 5.39 -15.28 -3.43
CA PHE A 20 5.83 -14.04 -4.07
C PHE A 20 6.79 -13.26 -3.16
N MET A 21 6.48 -13.14 -1.87
CA MET A 21 7.37 -12.52 -0.89
C MET A 21 8.68 -13.27 -0.74
N TYR A 22 8.63 -14.60 -0.65
CA TYR A 22 9.84 -15.44 -0.63
C TYR A 22 10.70 -15.20 -1.87
N PHE A 23 10.07 -15.13 -3.05
CA PHE A 23 10.76 -14.85 -4.31
C PHE A 23 11.46 -13.48 -4.30
N LEU A 24 10.80 -12.41 -3.80
CA LEU A 24 11.40 -11.09 -3.68
C LEU A 24 12.58 -11.06 -2.69
N ILE A 25 12.43 -11.76 -1.56
CA ILE A 25 13.49 -11.86 -0.53
C ILE A 25 14.69 -12.60 -1.08
N SER A 26 14.48 -13.78 -1.70
CA SER A 26 15.56 -14.62 -2.22
C SER A 26 16.37 -13.95 -3.34
N ASN A 27 15.76 -13.05 -4.09
CA ASN A 27 16.43 -12.24 -5.12
C ASN A 27 17.01 -10.92 -4.58
N GLY A 28 16.85 -10.62 -3.28
CA GLY A 28 17.34 -9.39 -2.67
C GLY A 28 16.62 -8.12 -3.15
N CYS A 29 15.43 -8.26 -3.75
CA CYS A 29 14.68 -7.16 -4.33
C CYS A 29 14.06 -6.22 -3.28
N LEU A 30 13.97 -6.63 -2.01
CA LEU A 30 13.44 -5.80 -0.93
C LEU A 30 14.46 -4.79 -0.39
N THR A 31 15.76 -5.08 -0.56
CA THR A 31 16.85 -4.27 -0.03
C THR A 31 17.58 -3.47 -1.11
N ASP A 32 17.39 -3.84 -2.37
CA ASP A 32 18.09 -3.24 -3.51
C ASP A 32 17.08 -2.82 -4.58
N SER A 33 16.85 -1.51 -4.70
CA SER A 33 15.93 -0.93 -5.67
C SER A 33 16.34 -1.23 -7.12
N THR A 34 17.65 -1.35 -7.40
CA THR A 34 18.17 -1.67 -8.73
C THR A 34 17.79 -3.09 -9.15
N LYS A 35 17.88 -4.05 -8.22
CA LYS A 35 17.46 -5.43 -8.48
C LYS A 35 15.96 -5.53 -8.72
N LEU A 36 15.17 -4.78 -7.95
CA LEU A 36 13.72 -4.71 -8.15
C LEU A 36 13.37 -4.14 -9.53
N GLU A 37 14.04 -3.07 -9.94
CA GLU A 37 13.89 -2.46 -11.27
C GLU A 37 14.24 -3.45 -12.41
N LEU A 38 15.38 -4.13 -12.30
CA LEU A 38 15.80 -5.14 -13.27
C LEU A 38 14.82 -6.33 -13.34
N LEU A 39 14.31 -6.77 -12.18
CA LEU A 39 13.31 -7.81 -12.12
C LEU A 39 12.03 -7.39 -12.86
N ILE A 40 11.51 -6.18 -12.59
CA ILE A 40 10.31 -5.69 -13.28
C ILE A 40 10.54 -5.58 -14.79
N LYS A 41 11.70 -5.06 -15.22
CA LYS A 41 12.07 -4.98 -16.63
C LYS A 41 12.10 -6.35 -17.33
N SER A 42 12.51 -7.41 -16.63
CA SER A 42 12.58 -8.76 -17.17
C SER A 42 11.23 -9.33 -17.61
N PHE A 43 10.12 -8.80 -17.07
CA PHE A 43 8.76 -9.19 -17.47
C PHE A 43 8.31 -8.57 -18.82
N GLY A 44 9.09 -7.69 -19.42
CA GLY A 44 8.80 -7.12 -20.74
C GLY A 44 7.41 -6.49 -20.79
N VAL A 45 6.56 -6.95 -21.72
CA VAL A 45 5.19 -6.43 -21.91
C VAL A 45 4.30 -6.63 -20.66
N MET A 46 4.58 -7.62 -19.84
CA MET A 46 3.83 -7.89 -18.59
C MET A 46 4.34 -7.06 -17.39
N ALA A 47 5.40 -6.27 -17.57
CA ALA A 47 5.96 -5.44 -16.48
C ALA A 47 4.92 -4.53 -15.78
N PRO A 48 3.99 -3.86 -16.48
CA PRO A 48 2.97 -3.04 -15.80
C PRO A 48 2.05 -3.86 -14.89
N VAL A 49 1.67 -5.07 -15.30
CA VAL A 49 0.80 -5.96 -14.52
C VAL A 49 1.54 -6.46 -13.29
N PHE A 50 2.80 -6.87 -13.46
CA PHE A 50 3.65 -7.29 -12.35
C PHE A 50 3.84 -6.14 -11.35
N PHE A 51 4.15 -4.95 -11.83
CA PHE A 51 4.33 -3.76 -11.00
C PHE A 51 3.05 -3.39 -10.24
N LEU A 52 1.89 -3.42 -10.90
CA LEU A 52 0.60 -3.18 -10.25
C LEU A 52 0.34 -4.19 -9.13
N THR A 53 0.62 -5.47 -9.37
CA THR A 53 0.50 -6.54 -8.36
C THR A 53 1.43 -6.28 -7.19
N LEU A 54 2.68 -5.91 -7.45
CA LEU A 54 3.66 -5.55 -6.43
C LEU A 54 3.15 -4.37 -5.57
N GLN A 55 2.61 -3.32 -6.20
CA GLN A 55 2.05 -2.16 -5.52
C GLN A 55 0.88 -2.53 -4.59
N ILE A 56 -0.03 -3.38 -5.04
CA ILE A 56 -1.14 -3.86 -4.22
C ILE A 56 -0.62 -4.62 -2.99
N ILE A 57 0.32 -5.53 -3.22
CA ILE A 57 0.87 -6.38 -2.16
C ILE A 57 1.61 -5.55 -1.11
N GLN A 58 2.47 -4.62 -1.53
CA GLN A 58 3.25 -3.80 -0.59
C GLN A 58 2.40 -2.89 0.30
N VAL A 59 1.24 -2.41 -0.21
CA VAL A 59 0.30 -1.62 0.60
C VAL A 59 -0.39 -2.48 1.65
N ILE A 60 -0.68 -3.75 1.33
CA ILE A 60 -1.28 -4.70 2.29
C ILE A 60 -0.24 -5.17 3.31
N ILE A 61 1.00 -5.36 2.86
CA ILE A 61 2.13 -5.83 3.67
C ILE A 61 3.25 -4.78 3.54
N PRO A 62 3.27 -3.73 4.39
CA PRO A 62 4.16 -2.59 4.23
C PRO A 62 5.61 -2.94 4.61
N ILE A 63 6.29 -3.75 3.78
CA ILE A 63 7.69 -4.13 3.95
C ILE A 63 8.62 -3.19 3.17
N ILE A 64 8.22 -2.81 1.94
CA ILE A 64 8.98 -1.88 1.10
C ILE A 64 8.42 -0.48 1.33
N PRO A 65 9.27 0.53 1.61
CA PRO A 65 8.80 1.91 1.68
C PRO A 65 8.13 2.34 0.36
N GLY A 66 6.87 2.81 0.43
CA GLY A 66 6.08 3.17 -0.76
C GLY A 66 6.73 4.23 -1.66
N GLY A 67 7.57 5.10 -1.10
CA GLY A 67 8.35 6.08 -1.87
C GLY A 67 9.31 5.44 -2.87
N ILE A 68 9.98 4.34 -2.50
CA ILE A 68 10.92 3.62 -3.38
C ILE A 68 10.18 3.05 -4.59
N THR A 69 9.08 2.35 -4.37
CA THR A 69 8.31 1.74 -5.46
C THR A 69 7.62 2.79 -6.32
N CYS A 70 7.20 3.92 -5.73
CA CYS A 70 6.69 5.06 -6.48
C CYS A 70 7.75 5.59 -7.47
N GLY A 71 8.99 5.80 -7.00
CA GLY A 71 10.12 6.20 -7.82
C GLY A 71 10.42 5.22 -8.95
N ILE A 72 10.48 3.92 -8.65
CA ILE A 72 10.70 2.85 -9.65
C ILE A 72 9.60 2.89 -10.72
N GLY A 73 8.34 3.05 -10.33
CA GLY A 73 7.24 3.15 -11.29
C GLY A 73 7.40 4.31 -12.27
N ILE A 74 7.87 5.46 -11.79
CA ILE A 74 8.12 6.64 -12.63
C ILE A 74 9.31 6.42 -13.58
N ILE A 75 10.39 5.84 -13.08
CA ILE A 75 11.59 5.53 -13.87
C ILE A 75 11.28 4.52 -14.99
N LEU A 76 10.50 3.47 -14.68
CA LEU A 76 10.21 2.39 -15.61
C LEU A 76 9.17 2.74 -16.66
N PHE A 77 8.10 3.42 -16.26
CA PHE A 77 6.91 3.63 -17.09
C PHE A 77 6.70 5.10 -17.47
N GLY A 78 7.61 5.98 -17.03
CA GLY A 78 7.48 7.42 -17.19
C GLY A 78 6.51 8.07 -16.19
N PRO A 79 6.50 9.42 -16.10
CA PRO A 79 5.77 10.13 -15.07
C PRO A 79 4.26 9.89 -15.13
N PHE A 80 3.67 9.84 -16.30
CA PHE A 80 2.22 9.69 -16.47
C PHE A 80 1.76 8.25 -16.16
N TRP A 81 2.32 7.24 -16.84
CA TRP A 81 1.93 5.85 -16.62
C TRP A 81 2.39 5.32 -15.27
N GLY A 82 3.57 5.73 -14.81
CA GLY A 82 4.06 5.41 -13.47
C GLY A 82 3.13 5.95 -12.40
N PHE A 83 2.64 7.19 -12.54
CA PHE A 83 1.65 7.77 -11.64
C PHE A 83 0.33 6.96 -11.64
N ILE A 84 -0.21 6.62 -12.82
CA ILE A 84 -1.46 5.85 -12.93
C ILE A 84 -1.33 4.48 -12.27
N LEU A 85 -0.24 3.76 -12.52
CA LEU A 85 0.02 2.44 -11.95
C LEU A 85 0.19 2.52 -10.42
N ASN A 86 0.98 3.48 -9.92
CA ASN A 86 1.16 3.72 -8.50
C ASN A 86 -0.17 4.06 -7.81
N TYR A 87 -0.94 4.99 -8.36
CA TYR A 87 -2.22 5.40 -7.82
C TYR A 87 -3.22 4.25 -7.79
N THR A 88 -3.37 3.53 -8.91
CA THR A 88 -4.32 2.41 -9.02
C THR A 88 -3.95 1.28 -8.05
N GLY A 89 -2.67 0.90 -8.00
CA GLY A 89 -2.18 -0.13 -7.09
C GLY A 89 -2.35 0.24 -5.63
N SER A 90 -1.99 1.48 -5.27
CA SER A 90 -2.18 1.99 -3.91
C SER A 90 -3.65 2.06 -3.50
N MET A 91 -4.54 2.49 -4.41
CA MET A 91 -5.99 2.52 -4.15
C MET A 91 -6.54 1.12 -3.88
N ILE A 92 -6.27 0.17 -4.76
CA ILE A 92 -6.75 -1.21 -4.63
C ILE A 92 -6.17 -1.84 -3.34
N GLY A 93 -4.87 -1.72 -3.11
CA GLY A 93 -4.20 -2.24 -1.92
C GLY A 93 -4.78 -1.67 -0.64
N SER A 94 -5.00 -0.35 -0.57
CA SER A 94 -5.58 0.32 0.61
C SER A 94 -7.03 -0.11 0.88
N ILE A 95 -7.84 -0.31 -0.16
CA ILE A 95 -9.21 -0.81 0.00
C ILE A 95 -9.18 -2.24 0.55
N ILE A 96 -8.33 -3.10 0.02
CA ILE A 96 -8.18 -4.48 0.50
C ILE A 96 -7.70 -4.48 1.96
N ALA A 97 -6.66 -3.71 2.29
CA ALA A 97 -6.12 -3.58 3.64
C ALA A 97 -7.19 -3.11 4.64
N PHE A 98 -7.95 -2.07 4.30
CA PHE A 98 -9.08 -1.58 5.09
C PHE A 98 -10.13 -2.68 5.36
N LEU A 99 -10.53 -3.42 4.32
CA LEU A 99 -11.53 -4.49 4.43
C LEU A 99 -10.99 -5.67 5.26
N MET A 100 -9.72 -6.03 5.09
CA MET A 100 -9.08 -7.08 5.88
C MET A 100 -9.06 -6.72 7.37
N VAL A 101 -8.65 -5.49 7.71
CA VAL A 101 -8.65 -5.03 9.09
C VAL A 101 -10.08 -4.93 9.62
N LYS A 102 -11.03 -4.47 8.84
CA LYS A 102 -12.44 -4.42 9.23
C LYS A 102 -13.01 -5.80 9.55
N HIS A 103 -12.49 -6.85 8.91
CA HIS A 103 -12.93 -8.23 9.11
C HIS A 103 -12.15 -8.95 10.22
N TYR A 104 -10.81 -8.82 10.25
CA TYR A 104 -9.93 -9.55 11.15
C TYR A 104 -9.55 -8.77 12.43
N GLY A 105 -9.82 -7.47 12.45
CA GLY A 105 -9.61 -6.61 13.61
C GLY A 105 -8.15 -6.26 13.91
N HIS A 106 -7.91 -5.87 15.14
CA HIS A 106 -6.63 -5.42 15.69
C HIS A 106 -5.47 -6.40 15.47
N ASP A 107 -5.71 -7.71 15.70
CA ASP A 107 -4.67 -8.74 15.62
C ASP A 107 -4.04 -8.85 14.23
N PHE A 108 -4.77 -8.41 13.20
CA PHE A 108 -4.23 -8.37 11.84
C PHE A 108 -3.16 -7.27 11.68
N ILE A 109 -3.39 -6.09 12.26
CA ILE A 109 -2.43 -4.97 12.18
C ILE A 109 -1.14 -5.31 12.90
N LEU A 110 -1.21 -5.94 14.07
CA LEU A 110 -0.03 -6.32 14.87
C LEU A 110 0.89 -7.34 14.21
N LYS A 111 0.46 -7.98 13.11
CA LYS A 111 1.36 -8.83 12.31
C LYS A 111 2.34 -8.01 11.46
N PHE A 112 2.05 -6.75 11.21
CA PHE A 112 2.80 -5.89 10.29
C PHE A 112 3.41 -4.66 10.95
N THR A 113 3.01 -4.37 12.20
CA THR A 113 3.54 -3.24 12.97
C THR A 113 3.76 -3.65 14.42
N ASP A 114 4.68 -2.97 15.09
CA ASP A 114 4.90 -3.14 16.52
C ASP A 114 3.80 -2.45 17.35
N GLN A 115 3.64 -2.92 18.60
CA GLN A 115 2.63 -2.40 19.52
C GLN A 115 2.80 -0.91 19.80
N GLN A 116 4.05 -0.43 19.90
CA GLN A 116 4.33 0.98 20.20
C GLN A 116 3.89 1.91 19.06
N THR A 117 4.16 1.52 17.82
CA THR A 117 3.70 2.25 16.62
C THR A 117 2.20 2.22 16.51
N TYR A 118 1.57 1.06 16.76
CA TYR A 118 0.12 0.93 16.79
C TYR A 118 -0.50 1.87 17.82
N ASP A 119 -0.03 1.86 19.08
CA ASP A 119 -0.57 2.66 20.18
C ASP A 119 -0.46 4.16 19.92
N LYS A 120 0.59 4.58 19.22
CA LYS A 120 0.78 5.97 18.80
C LYS A 120 -0.37 6.49 17.93
N TYR A 121 -0.87 5.66 17.03
CA TYR A 121 -1.90 6.06 16.06
C TYR A 121 -3.32 5.67 16.49
N ILE A 122 -3.49 4.63 17.31
CA ILE A 122 -4.81 4.18 17.75
C ILE A 122 -5.55 5.24 18.57
N GLY A 123 -4.84 6.05 19.33
CA GLY A 123 -5.41 7.17 20.08
C GLY A 123 -6.13 8.22 19.21
N TRP A 124 -5.96 8.15 17.89
CA TRP A 124 -6.71 8.99 16.96
C TRP A 124 -8.14 8.49 16.78
N LEU A 125 -8.42 7.22 17.02
CA LEU A 125 -9.77 6.61 16.91
C LEU A 125 -10.74 7.21 17.93
N ASP A 126 -10.27 7.54 19.12
CA ASP A 126 -11.09 8.08 20.23
C ASP A 126 -11.60 9.50 19.95
N LYS A 127 -11.11 10.12 18.86
CA LYS A 127 -11.50 11.47 18.46
C LYS A 127 -12.81 11.54 17.66
N GLY A 128 -13.50 10.41 17.46
CA GLY A 128 -14.83 10.34 16.83
C GLY A 128 -14.86 11.04 15.44
N ASN A 129 -15.74 12.03 15.26
CA ASN A 129 -15.86 12.74 13.98
C ASN A 129 -14.60 13.50 13.57
N LYS A 130 -13.69 13.82 14.47
CA LYS A 130 -12.40 14.46 14.17
C LYS A 130 -11.43 13.48 13.48
N PHE A 131 -11.60 12.16 13.71
CA PHE A 131 -10.76 11.14 13.06
C PHE A 131 -10.75 11.29 11.54
N ASN A 132 -11.90 11.49 10.90
CA ASN A 132 -11.98 11.59 9.44
C ASN A 132 -11.14 12.76 8.88
N LYS A 133 -11.15 13.91 9.58
CA LYS A 133 -10.34 15.07 9.20
C LYS A 133 -8.86 14.84 9.42
N LEU A 134 -8.50 14.23 10.55
CA LEU A 134 -7.11 13.87 10.87
C LEU A 134 -6.57 12.83 9.89
N PHE A 135 -7.38 11.83 9.55
CA PHE A 135 -7.04 10.81 8.57
C PHE A 135 -6.77 11.43 7.19
N ALA A 136 -7.68 12.29 6.68
CA ALA A 136 -7.49 12.98 5.42
C ALA A 136 -6.22 13.86 5.42
N LEU A 137 -5.98 14.60 6.50
CA LEU A 137 -4.79 15.43 6.64
C LEU A 137 -3.50 14.59 6.68
N ALA A 138 -3.51 13.47 7.40
CA ALA A 138 -2.35 12.61 7.53
C ALA A 138 -1.98 11.91 6.21
N ILE A 139 -2.99 11.55 5.39
CA ILE A 139 -2.74 11.01 4.03
C ILE A 139 -2.09 12.07 3.11
N LEU A 140 -2.40 13.38 3.31
CA LEU A 140 -1.85 14.45 2.50
C LEU A 140 -0.39 14.80 2.85
N VAL A 141 0.03 14.55 4.09
CA VAL A 141 1.38 14.90 4.55
C VAL A 141 2.37 13.80 4.19
N PRO A 142 3.33 14.05 3.30
CA PRO A 142 4.36 13.07 2.97
C PRO A 142 5.20 12.74 4.22
N GLY A 143 5.55 11.46 4.37
CA GLY A 143 6.31 10.95 5.51
C GLY A 143 5.45 10.35 6.64
N PHE A 144 4.14 10.47 6.59
CA PHE A 144 3.27 9.65 7.45
C PHE A 144 3.15 8.22 6.89
N PRO A 145 3.05 7.21 7.76
CA PRO A 145 2.80 5.82 7.34
C PRO A 145 1.34 5.67 6.89
N ASP A 146 1.03 6.19 5.70
CA ASP A 146 -0.34 6.26 5.16
C ASP A 146 -0.97 4.87 5.00
N ASP A 147 -0.20 3.84 4.68
CA ASP A 147 -0.69 2.47 4.55
C ASP A 147 -1.12 1.91 5.92
N LEU A 148 -0.37 2.17 7.00
CA LEU A 148 -0.77 1.82 8.36
C LEU A 148 -2.04 2.57 8.78
N LEU A 149 -2.13 3.87 8.44
CA LEU A 149 -3.33 4.66 8.75
C LEU A 149 -4.55 4.15 7.99
N CYS A 150 -4.38 3.69 6.74
CA CYS A 150 -5.43 3.03 5.97
C CYS A 150 -5.92 1.75 6.64
N MET A 151 -5.03 0.96 7.24
CA MET A 151 -5.38 -0.20 8.05
C MET A 151 -6.14 0.21 9.31
N ILE A 152 -5.62 1.18 10.08
CA ILE A 152 -6.25 1.67 11.31
C ILE A 152 -7.66 2.21 11.04
N ALA A 153 -7.88 2.87 9.90
CA ALA A 153 -9.21 3.33 9.50
C ALA A 153 -10.22 2.17 9.41
N GLY A 154 -9.77 0.94 9.11
CA GLY A 154 -10.61 -0.28 9.11
C GLY A 154 -11.17 -0.65 10.48
N LEU A 155 -10.52 -0.28 11.59
CA LEU A 155 -11.02 -0.48 12.96
C LEU A 155 -12.11 0.52 13.35
N THR A 156 -12.26 1.60 12.59
CA THR A 156 -13.24 2.64 12.89
C THR A 156 -14.65 2.30 12.40
N SER A 157 -15.63 3.10 12.81
CA SER A 157 -16.99 3.10 12.28
C SER A 157 -17.10 3.72 10.88
N MET A 158 -15.97 4.10 10.25
CA MET A 158 -15.97 4.70 8.92
C MET A 158 -16.57 3.75 7.89
N SER A 159 -17.52 4.25 7.07
CA SER A 159 -18.08 3.48 5.97
C SER A 159 -17.07 3.39 4.82
N LEU A 160 -17.11 2.27 4.09
CA LEU A 160 -16.23 2.05 2.93
C LEU A 160 -16.36 3.16 1.88
N LYS A 161 -17.58 3.66 1.63
CA LYS A 161 -17.81 4.77 0.69
C LYS A 161 -17.06 6.03 1.09
N LYS A 162 -17.11 6.39 2.37
CA LYS A 162 -16.42 7.57 2.90
C LYS A 162 -14.91 7.38 2.88
N TYR A 163 -14.43 6.19 3.22
CA TYR A 163 -13.03 5.83 3.14
C TYR A 163 -12.50 5.98 1.71
N ILE A 164 -13.15 5.35 0.72
CA ILE A 164 -12.77 5.45 -0.70
C ILE A 164 -12.74 6.91 -1.16
N PHE A 165 -13.74 7.72 -0.79
CA PHE A 165 -13.78 9.13 -1.15
C PHE A 165 -12.56 9.89 -0.63
N ILE A 166 -12.18 9.68 0.64
CA ILE A 166 -11.02 10.36 1.24
C ILE A 166 -9.72 9.93 0.54
N ILE A 167 -9.48 8.63 0.40
CA ILE A 167 -8.24 8.17 -0.22
C ILE A 167 -8.16 8.53 -1.72
N ALA A 168 -9.28 8.50 -2.44
CA ALA A 168 -9.33 8.88 -3.86
C ALA A 168 -9.01 10.37 -4.10
N THR A 169 -9.32 11.23 -3.14
CA THR A 169 -9.01 12.66 -3.23
C THR A 169 -7.65 13.04 -2.66
N CYS A 170 -7.23 12.40 -1.56
CA CYS A 170 -6.00 12.76 -0.85
C CYS A 170 -4.74 12.06 -1.42
N LYS A 171 -4.82 10.77 -1.76
CA LYS A 171 -3.65 10.02 -2.29
C LYS A 171 -3.07 10.60 -3.59
N PRO A 172 -3.84 11.04 -4.59
CA PRO A 172 -3.25 11.64 -5.80
C PRO A 172 -2.38 12.85 -5.48
N LEU A 173 -2.81 13.70 -4.56
CA LEU A 173 -2.07 14.91 -4.16
C LEU A 173 -0.76 14.54 -3.46
N ALA A 174 -0.80 13.55 -2.55
CA ALA A 174 0.39 13.03 -1.89
C ALA A 174 1.36 12.38 -2.90
N LEU A 175 0.86 11.57 -3.83
CA LEU A 175 1.67 10.93 -4.88
C LEU A 175 2.31 11.94 -5.84
N ILE A 176 1.59 13.01 -6.21
CA ILE A 176 2.15 14.10 -7.03
C ILE A 176 3.30 14.77 -6.27
N ALA A 177 3.13 15.06 -4.98
CA ALA A 177 4.20 15.67 -4.17
C ALA A 177 5.44 14.77 -4.11
N VAL A 178 5.27 13.46 -3.87
CA VAL A 178 6.36 12.48 -3.85
C VAL A 178 7.01 12.36 -5.23
N SER A 179 6.21 12.28 -6.30
CA SER A 179 6.71 12.19 -7.68
C SER A 179 7.54 13.41 -8.06
N TYR A 180 7.10 14.60 -7.65
CA TYR A 180 7.81 15.84 -7.92
C TYR A 180 9.17 15.87 -7.20
N THR A 181 9.24 15.44 -5.94
CA THR A 181 10.50 15.38 -5.20
C THR A 181 11.50 14.41 -5.81
N HIS A 182 11.05 13.25 -6.30
CA HIS A 182 11.92 12.29 -7.00
C HIS A 182 12.41 12.76 -8.37
N LEU A 183 11.65 13.63 -9.05
CA LEU A 183 12.05 14.20 -10.35
C LEU A 183 12.99 15.42 -10.21
N THR A 184 12.91 16.15 -9.10
CA THR A 184 13.63 17.42 -8.93
C THR A 184 14.89 17.32 -8.06
N LEU A 185 15.01 16.28 -7.24
CA LEU A 185 16.24 16.07 -6.46
C LEU A 185 17.23 15.24 -7.28
N PRO A 186 18.44 15.76 -7.58
CA PRO A 186 19.46 14.95 -8.19
C PRO A 186 19.82 13.79 -7.26
N THR A 187 19.77 12.59 -7.77
CA THR A 187 20.31 11.40 -7.11
C THR A 187 21.83 11.57 -7.04
N ASN A 188 22.33 12.09 -5.91
CA ASN A 188 23.75 12.01 -5.57
C ASN A 188 24.08 10.62 -5.07
#